data_15d58fffc335d40609d01b26e26864db
#
_entry.id   15d58fffc335d40609d01b26e26864db
#
_cell.length_a   1.000
_cell.length_b   1.000
_cell.length_c   1.000
_cell.angle_alpha   90.00
_cell.angle_beta   90.00
_cell.angle_gamma   90.00
#
_symmetry.space_group_name_H-M   'P 1'
#
loop_
_entity.id
_entity.type
_entity.pdbx_description
1 polymer ?
#
loop_
_entity_poly.entity_id
_entity_poly.type
_entity_poly.pdbx_seq_one_letter_code
_entity_poly.pdbx_strand_id
1 'polypeptide(L)'
;SNEQHPFGYMQLETLFVVVKGITMAAVTFGLIFNNIHLMLHGGHIVSFHTIAGFEMFACILSVIVTIYLRIKNKNLHSPLITMELQGWQIDSVISLGMAFAFLLPLMIPFAWFDRVTPYLDQIITILLSVIMIQTPVRTVITGIRDLMLIPPEEETIEDIKKTVEPIIGIYGHKNLYYD
;
A
#
# COMPACT_ATOMS: atom_id res chain seq x y z
N SER A 1 -13.68 22.68 -14.95
CA SER A 1 -12.57 23.65 -14.86
C SER A 1 -13.16 25.05 -14.79
N ASN A 2 -12.92 25.76 -13.68
CA ASN A 2 -13.22 27.16 -13.54
C ASN A 2 -12.01 27.96 -14.07
N GLU A 3 -12.23 29.16 -14.65
CA GLU A 3 -11.16 30.00 -15.19
C GLU A 3 -10.04 30.35 -14.17
N GLN A 4 -10.30 30.18 -12.88
CA GLN A 4 -9.32 30.41 -11.81
C GLN A 4 -8.42 29.21 -11.51
N HIS A 5 -8.73 28.01 -12.03
CA HIS A 5 -7.95 26.79 -11.78
C HIS A 5 -7.90 25.95 -13.08
N PRO A 6 -7.04 26.31 -14.05
CA PRO A 6 -6.97 25.65 -15.35
C PRO A 6 -6.57 24.17 -15.26
N PHE A 7 -5.84 23.78 -14.22
CA PHE A 7 -5.45 22.39 -13.93
C PHE A 7 -6.39 21.67 -12.96
N GLY A 8 -7.48 22.30 -12.52
CA GLY A 8 -8.45 21.74 -11.58
C GLY A 8 -7.85 21.44 -10.20
N TYR A 9 -8.51 20.53 -9.47
CA TYR A 9 -8.06 20.07 -8.14
C TYR A 9 -7.01 18.95 -8.21
N MET A 10 -6.50 18.60 -9.37
CA MET A 10 -5.59 17.46 -9.59
C MET A 10 -4.31 17.60 -8.77
N GLN A 11 -3.73 18.80 -8.67
CA GLN A 11 -2.54 19.05 -7.85
C GLN A 11 -2.81 18.92 -6.34
N LEU A 12 -4.03 19.29 -5.89
CA LEU A 12 -4.42 19.11 -4.49
C LEU A 12 -4.60 17.63 -4.15
N GLU A 13 -5.15 16.85 -5.07
CA GLU A 13 -5.28 15.40 -4.91
C GLU A 13 -3.91 14.74 -4.79
N THR A 14 -2.98 15.09 -5.69
CA THR A 14 -1.60 14.58 -5.65
C THR A 14 -0.88 15.00 -4.36
N LEU A 15 -1.04 16.24 -3.91
CA LEU A 15 -0.49 16.71 -2.64
C LEU A 15 -1.02 15.88 -1.47
N PHE A 16 -2.32 15.61 -1.45
CA PHE A 16 -2.95 14.78 -0.41
C PHE A 16 -2.39 13.35 -0.40
N VAL A 17 -2.19 12.76 -1.58
CA VAL A 17 -1.56 11.44 -1.74
C VAL A 17 -0.13 11.43 -1.20
N VAL A 18 0.65 12.47 -1.48
CA VAL A 18 2.03 12.62 -0.96
C VAL A 18 2.03 12.73 0.57
N VAL A 19 1.18 13.58 1.15
CA VAL A 19 1.06 13.74 2.61
C VAL A 19 0.66 12.42 3.26
N LYS A 20 -0.34 11.72 2.70
CA LYS A 20 -0.74 10.38 3.16
C LYS A 20 0.44 9.40 3.09
N GLY A 21 1.17 9.37 1.99
CA GLY A 21 2.35 8.50 1.80
C GLY A 21 3.45 8.78 2.83
N ILE A 22 3.77 10.06 3.08
CA ILE A 22 4.76 10.47 4.11
C ILE A 22 4.31 10.01 5.49
N THR A 23 3.03 10.22 5.83
CA THR A 23 2.48 9.81 7.13
C THR A 23 2.57 8.30 7.30
N MET A 24 2.18 7.53 6.29
CA MET A 24 2.27 6.06 6.32
C MET A 24 3.72 5.57 6.44
N ALA A 25 4.66 6.20 5.71
CA ALA A 25 6.08 5.88 5.81
C ALA A 25 6.61 6.16 7.23
N ALA A 26 6.30 7.33 7.80
CA ALA A 26 6.73 7.70 9.14
C ALA A 26 6.20 6.72 10.21
N VAL A 27 4.93 6.32 10.12
CA VAL A 27 4.34 5.31 11.01
C VAL A 27 5.05 3.97 10.86
N THR A 28 5.31 3.52 9.63
CA THR A 28 5.98 2.24 9.36
C THR A 28 7.42 2.24 9.89
N PHE A 29 8.18 3.33 9.69
CA PHE A 29 9.51 3.48 10.28
C PHE A 29 9.45 3.47 11.82
N GLY A 30 8.48 4.18 12.40
CA GLY A 30 8.26 4.19 13.85
C GLY A 30 7.98 2.79 14.40
N LEU A 31 7.17 1.99 13.71
CA LEU A 31 6.89 0.60 14.08
C LEU A 31 8.16 -0.27 14.02
N ILE A 32 8.95 -0.18 12.96
CA ILE A 32 10.21 -0.92 12.82
C ILE A 32 11.15 -0.56 13.98
N PHE A 33 11.37 0.73 14.22
CA PHE A 33 12.27 1.20 15.26
C PHE A 33 11.82 0.78 16.66
N ASN A 34 10.52 0.94 16.96
CA ASN A 34 9.95 0.51 18.24
C ASN A 34 10.10 -0.99 18.46
N ASN A 35 9.84 -1.82 17.45
CA ASN A 35 9.95 -3.27 17.57
C ASN A 35 11.40 -3.74 17.69
N ILE A 36 12.36 -3.09 17.00
CA ILE A 36 13.79 -3.34 17.22
C ILE A 36 14.18 -2.99 18.65
N HIS A 37 13.72 -1.85 19.16
CA HIS A 37 14.00 -1.44 20.55
C HIS A 37 13.45 -2.45 21.57
N LEU A 38 12.20 -2.90 21.40
CA LEU A 38 11.59 -3.92 22.25
C LEU A 38 12.38 -5.25 22.20
N MET A 39 12.80 -5.66 21.02
CA MET A 39 13.57 -6.89 20.82
C MET A 39 14.93 -6.83 21.53
N LEU A 40 15.61 -5.68 21.52
CA LEU A 40 16.88 -5.48 22.23
C LEU A 40 16.72 -5.46 23.77
N HIS A 41 15.53 -5.17 24.28
CA HIS A 41 15.22 -5.14 25.72
C HIS A 41 14.56 -6.42 26.25
N GLY A 42 14.63 -7.51 25.51
CA GLY A 42 14.17 -8.83 25.96
C GLY A 42 12.82 -9.27 25.41
N GLY A 43 12.27 -8.53 24.45
CA GLY A 43 10.98 -8.82 23.84
C GLY A 43 9.78 -8.43 24.72
N HIS A 44 8.60 -8.71 24.25
CA HIS A 44 7.36 -8.52 24.99
C HIS A 44 6.49 -9.77 24.87
N ILE A 45 6.03 -10.29 26.00
CA ILE A 45 5.11 -11.41 26.02
C ILE A 45 3.70 -10.87 25.74
N VAL A 46 3.17 -11.25 24.59
CA VAL A 46 1.80 -10.90 24.17
C VAL A 46 0.86 -12.08 24.36
N SER A 47 -0.41 -11.79 24.59
CA SER A 47 -1.43 -12.84 24.64
C SER A 47 -1.76 -13.31 23.22
N PHE A 48 -1.23 -14.45 22.80
CA PHE A 48 -1.44 -15.00 21.45
C PHE A 48 -2.93 -15.14 21.10
N HIS A 49 -3.76 -15.57 22.04
CA HIS A 49 -5.21 -15.67 21.82
C HIS A 49 -5.85 -14.33 21.47
N THR A 50 -5.44 -13.25 22.14
CA THR A 50 -6.01 -11.91 21.92
C THR A 50 -5.60 -11.39 20.54
N ILE A 51 -4.32 -11.54 20.18
CA ILE A 51 -3.82 -11.08 18.87
C ILE A 51 -4.43 -11.92 17.74
N ALA A 52 -4.41 -13.25 17.86
CA ALA A 52 -5.01 -14.12 16.86
C ALA A 52 -6.51 -13.84 16.67
N GLY A 53 -7.24 -13.58 17.77
CA GLY A 53 -8.65 -13.22 17.70
C GLY A 53 -8.88 -11.87 17.02
N PHE A 54 -8.05 -10.86 17.31
CA PHE A 54 -8.09 -9.56 16.67
C PHE A 54 -7.78 -9.66 15.17
N GLU A 55 -6.74 -10.37 14.79
CA GLU A 55 -6.34 -10.56 13.39
C GLU A 55 -7.38 -11.36 12.60
N MET A 56 -8.02 -12.34 13.24
CA MET A 56 -9.13 -13.06 12.60
C MET A 56 -10.34 -12.14 12.36
N PHE A 57 -10.66 -11.27 13.32
CA PHE A 57 -11.71 -10.27 13.15
C PHE A 57 -11.34 -9.27 12.04
N ALA A 58 -10.11 -8.75 12.02
CA ALA A 58 -9.61 -7.85 10.99
C ALA A 58 -9.67 -8.49 9.60
N CYS A 59 -9.28 -9.77 9.49
CA CYS A 59 -9.38 -10.54 8.25
C CYS A 59 -10.82 -10.63 7.74
N ILE A 60 -11.76 -10.99 8.61
CA ILE A 60 -13.18 -11.07 8.25
C ILE A 60 -13.70 -9.71 7.77
N LEU A 61 -13.38 -8.64 8.49
CA LEU A 61 -13.77 -7.28 8.11
C LEU A 61 -13.20 -6.87 6.75
N SER A 62 -11.91 -7.11 6.53
CA SER A 62 -11.23 -6.82 5.27
C SER A 62 -11.82 -7.60 4.09
N VAL A 63 -12.17 -8.87 4.30
CA VAL A 63 -12.85 -9.68 3.27
C VAL A 63 -14.24 -9.11 2.95
N ILE A 64 -15.01 -8.71 3.95
CA ILE A 64 -16.35 -8.11 3.74
C ILE A 64 -16.21 -6.82 2.92
N VAL A 65 -15.28 -5.93 3.29
CA VAL A 65 -15.03 -4.67 2.55
C VAL A 65 -14.56 -4.97 1.13
N THR A 66 -13.67 -5.93 0.95
CA THR A 66 -13.18 -6.37 -0.38
C THR A 66 -14.34 -6.82 -1.27
N ILE A 67 -15.23 -7.66 -0.75
CA ILE A 67 -16.41 -8.13 -1.49
C ILE A 67 -17.34 -6.96 -1.85
N TYR A 68 -17.60 -6.08 -0.89
CA TYR A 68 -18.44 -4.90 -1.10
C TYR A 68 -17.88 -3.98 -2.19
N LEU A 69 -16.59 -3.62 -2.10
CA LEU A 69 -15.93 -2.78 -3.10
C LEU A 69 -15.90 -3.44 -4.48
N ARG A 70 -15.65 -4.76 -4.54
CA ARG A 70 -15.66 -5.51 -5.80
C ARG A 70 -17.02 -5.45 -6.50
N ILE A 71 -18.11 -5.64 -5.74
CA ILE A 71 -19.46 -5.58 -6.27
C ILE A 71 -19.77 -4.16 -6.79
N LYS A 72 -19.42 -3.13 -6.04
CA LYS A 72 -19.65 -1.73 -6.42
C LYS A 72 -18.80 -1.32 -7.63
N ASN A 73 -17.53 -1.73 -7.68
CA ASN A 73 -16.63 -1.37 -8.77
C ASN A 73 -17.00 -2.03 -10.10
N LYS A 74 -17.69 -3.16 -10.07
CA LYS A 74 -18.16 -3.85 -11.28
C LYS A 74 -19.02 -2.93 -12.19
N ASN A 75 -19.74 -2.01 -11.59
CA ASN A 75 -20.60 -1.07 -12.32
C ASN A 75 -19.94 0.30 -12.55
N LEU A 76 -18.99 0.70 -11.70
CA LEU A 76 -18.40 2.04 -11.73
C LEU A 76 -17.07 2.09 -12.52
N HIS A 77 -16.34 0.97 -12.62
CA HIS A 77 -15.03 0.86 -13.28
C HIS A 77 -14.04 1.96 -12.85
N SER A 78 -14.09 2.36 -11.56
CA SER A 78 -13.28 3.43 -11.01
C SER A 78 -11.86 2.95 -10.69
N PRO A 79 -10.81 3.60 -11.22
CA PRO A 79 -9.43 3.29 -10.87
C PRO A 79 -9.15 3.46 -9.37
N LEU A 80 -9.73 4.47 -8.75
CA LEU A 80 -9.58 4.74 -7.31
C LEU A 80 -10.12 3.57 -6.47
N ILE A 81 -11.32 3.06 -6.80
CA ILE A 81 -11.90 1.91 -6.10
C ILE A 81 -11.06 0.65 -6.35
N THR A 82 -10.45 0.52 -7.52
CA THR A 82 -9.55 -0.61 -7.83
C THR A 82 -8.31 -0.58 -6.94
N MET A 83 -7.71 0.58 -6.71
CA MET A 83 -6.57 0.74 -5.80
C MET A 83 -6.94 0.43 -4.35
N GLU A 84 -8.07 0.93 -3.86
CA GLU A 84 -8.58 0.61 -2.53
C GLU A 84 -8.88 -0.90 -2.38
N LEU A 85 -9.46 -1.52 -3.40
CA LEU A 85 -9.72 -2.96 -3.43
C LEU A 85 -8.44 -3.77 -3.27
N GLN A 86 -7.35 -3.39 -3.96
CA GLN A 86 -6.06 -4.05 -3.82
C GLN A 86 -5.50 -3.92 -2.40
N GLY A 87 -5.62 -2.74 -1.78
CA GLY A 87 -5.23 -2.52 -0.40
C GLY A 87 -5.95 -3.48 0.56
N TRP A 88 -7.27 -3.53 0.51
CA TRP A 88 -8.08 -4.42 1.35
C TRP A 88 -7.83 -5.91 1.11
N GLN A 89 -7.48 -6.31 -0.12
CA GLN A 89 -7.07 -7.68 -0.41
C GLN A 89 -5.75 -8.03 0.25
N ILE A 90 -4.77 -7.12 0.20
CA ILE A 90 -3.47 -7.30 0.86
C ILE A 90 -3.67 -7.39 2.37
N ASP A 91 -4.46 -6.51 2.96
CA ASP A 91 -4.78 -6.52 4.39
C ASP A 91 -5.42 -7.85 4.82
N SER A 92 -6.35 -8.38 4.01
CA SER A 92 -6.98 -9.68 4.27
C SER A 92 -5.96 -10.82 4.34
N VAL A 93 -5.00 -10.84 3.41
CA VAL A 93 -3.95 -11.87 3.34
C VAL A 93 -2.98 -11.73 4.52
N ILE A 94 -2.61 -10.50 4.86
CA ILE A 94 -1.70 -10.22 5.98
C ILE A 94 -2.34 -10.62 7.30
N SER A 95 -3.57 -10.16 7.57
CA SER A 95 -4.28 -10.50 8.81
C SER A 95 -4.52 -12.01 8.95
N LEU A 96 -4.80 -12.70 7.85
CA LEU A 96 -4.91 -14.16 7.85
C LEU A 96 -3.56 -14.82 8.20
N GLY A 97 -2.47 -14.37 7.57
CA GLY A 97 -1.13 -14.85 7.86
C GLY A 97 -0.71 -14.61 9.31
N MET A 98 -1.02 -13.42 9.85
CA MET A 98 -0.78 -13.08 11.26
C MET A 98 -1.59 -13.98 12.19
N ALA A 99 -2.89 -14.16 11.95
CA ALA A 99 -3.74 -15.05 12.73
C ALA A 99 -3.15 -16.45 12.80
N PHE A 100 -2.74 -17.02 11.67
CA PHE A 100 -2.07 -18.33 11.64
C PHE A 100 -0.75 -18.33 12.40
N ALA A 101 0.10 -17.32 12.23
CA ALA A 101 1.40 -17.22 12.90
C ALA A 101 1.26 -17.21 14.44
N PHE A 102 0.23 -16.55 14.96
CA PHE A 102 -0.04 -16.49 16.40
C PHE A 102 -0.85 -17.70 16.93
N LEU A 103 -1.56 -18.42 16.08
CA LEU A 103 -2.21 -19.69 16.45
C LEU A 103 -1.24 -20.86 16.47
N LEU A 104 -0.20 -20.82 15.67
CA LEU A 104 0.76 -21.94 15.50
C LEU A 104 1.44 -22.35 16.81
N PRO A 105 1.94 -21.44 17.68
CA PRO A 105 2.49 -21.79 18.98
C PRO A 105 1.50 -22.43 19.94
N LEU A 106 0.20 -22.12 19.80
CA LEU A 106 -0.86 -22.70 20.62
C LEU A 106 -1.21 -24.12 20.22
N MET A 107 -1.00 -24.47 18.93
CA MET A 107 -1.34 -25.78 18.38
C MET A 107 -0.18 -26.78 18.50
N ILE A 108 1.06 -26.31 18.51
CA ILE A 108 2.25 -27.16 18.44
C ILE A 108 3.19 -26.83 19.61
N PRO A 109 3.16 -27.60 20.71
CA PRO A 109 4.02 -27.37 21.87
C PRO A 109 5.45 -27.87 21.59
N PHE A 110 6.27 -27.08 20.91
CA PHE A 110 7.71 -27.35 20.78
C PHE A 110 8.49 -26.59 21.86
N ALA A 111 9.34 -27.27 22.58
CA ALA A 111 10.16 -26.70 23.68
C ALA A 111 11.07 -25.52 23.23
N TRP A 112 11.42 -25.39 21.96
CA TRP A 112 12.18 -24.27 21.44
C TRP A 112 11.33 -23.01 21.20
N PHE A 113 10.00 -23.16 21.07
CA PHE A 113 9.08 -22.02 20.95
C PHE A 113 9.12 -21.12 22.18
N ASP A 114 9.29 -21.70 23.38
CA ASP A 114 9.35 -20.91 24.61
C ASP A 114 10.45 -19.84 24.60
N ARG A 115 11.55 -20.08 23.88
CA ARG A 115 12.65 -19.11 23.72
C ARG A 115 12.37 -18.02 22.69
N VAL A 116 11.58 -18.32 21.68
CA VAL A 116 11.27 -17.41 20.55
C VAL A 116 9.99 -16.63 20.82
N THR A 117 9.10 -17.19 21.62
CA THR A 117 7.80 -16.60 21.99
C THR A 117 7.86 -15.11 22.36
N PRO A 118 8.81 -14.63 23.20
CA PRO A 118 8.88 -13.21 23.55
C PRO A 118 9.23 -12.28 22.39
N TYR A 119 9.76 -12.83 21.30
CA TYR A 119 10.24 -12.07 20.14
C TYR A 119 9.38 -12.25 18.89
N LEU A 120 8.41 -13.17 18.92
CA LEU A 120 7.60 -13.53 17.76
C LEU A 120 6.85 -12.32 17.18
N ASP A 121 6.19 -11.55 18.02
CA ASP A 121 5.44 -10.36 17.63
C ASP A 121 6.34 -9.33 16.93
N GLN A 122 7.51 -9.05 17.54
CA GLN A 122 8.46 -8.10 17.00
C GLN A 122 9.05 -8.56 15.67
N ILE A 123 9.40 -9.84 15.56
CA ILE A 123 9.96 -10.40 14.31
C ILE A 123 8.94 -10.31 13.20
N ILE A 124 7.69 -10.72 13.44
CA ILE A 124 6.62 -10.68 12.46
C ILE A 124 6.31 -9.23 12.05
N THR A 125 6.19 -8.34 13.03
CA THR A 125 5.90 -6.92 12.79
C THR A 125 7.01 -6.26 11.98
N ILE A 126 8.28 -6.49 12.29
CA ILE A 126 9.41 -5.96 11.52
C ILE A 126 9.38 -6.51 10.09
N LEU A 127 9.22 -7.81 9.94
CA LEU A 127 9.20 -8.46 8.61
C LEU A 127 8.09 -7.89 7.73
N LEU A 128 6.88 -7.79 8.26
CA LEU A 128 5.75 -7.22 7.54
C LEU A 128 5.96 -5.73 7.24
N SER A 129 6.47 -4.95 8.20
CA SER A 129 6.76 -3.53 8.01
C SER A 129 7.81 -3.31 6.92
N VAL A 130 8.85 -4.14 6.84
CA VAL A 130 9.86 -4.08 5.76
C VAL A 130 9.26 -4.41 4.40
N ILE A 131 8.34 -5.35 4.34
CA ILE A 131 7.64 -5.66 3.08
C ILE A 131 6.71 -4.51 2.67
N MET A 132 5.96 -3.97 3.63
CA MET A 132 4.92 -2.96 3.36
C MET A 132 5.47 -1.56 3.10
N ILE A 133 6.70 -1.23 3.56
CA ILE A 133 7.26 0.12 3.42
C ILE A 133 7.47 0.54 1.95
N GLN A 134 7.57 -0.41 1.04
CA GLN A 134 7.73 -0.16 -0.38
C GLN A 134 6.56 0.66 -0.95
N THR A 135 5.34 0.38 -0.50
CA THR A 135 4.13 1.06 -0.98
C THR A 135 4.12 2.55 -0.64
N PRO A 136 4.24 2.97 0.63
CA PRO A 136 4.25 4.40 0.96
C PRO A 136 5.46 5.13 0.37
N VAL A 137 6.64 4.51 0.33
CA VAL A 137 7.83 5.12 -0.29
C VAL A 137 7.61 5.36 -1.78
N ARG A 138 7.10 4.37 -2.51
CA ARG A 138 6.77 4.52 -3.93
C ARG A 138 5.70 5.60 -4.14
N THR A 139 4.66 5.63 -3.33
CA THR A 139 3.59 6.64 -3.39
C THR A 139 4.15 8.06 -3.22
N VAL A 140 5.06 8.26 -2.27
CA VAL A 140 5.71 9.58 -2.05
C VAL A 140 6.57 9.96 -3.27
N ILE A 141 7.40 9.04 -3.76
CA ILE A 141 8.29 9.32 -4.90
C ILE A 141 7.47 9.67 -6.14
N THR A 142 6.46 8.86 -6.46
CA THR A 142 5.59 9.11 -7.62
C THR A 142 4.83 10.42 -7.46
N GLY A 143 4.21 10.65 -6.31
CA GLY A 143 3.46 11.86 -6.07
C GLY A 143 4.32 13.15 -6.09
N ILE A 144 5.58 13.09 -5.64
CA ILE A 144 6.51 14.22 -5.77
C ILE A 144 6.85 14.46 -7.25
N ARG A 145 7.11 13.41 -8.04
CA ARG A 145 7.37 13.53 -9.49
C ARG A 145 6.18 14.17 -10.20
N ASP A 146 4.96 13.76 -9.87
CA ASP A 146 3.73 14.32 -10.42
C ASP A 146 3.55 15.80 -10.06
N LEU A 147 3.84 16.17 -8.79
CA LEU A 147 3.80 17.59 -8.36
C LEU A 147 4.83 18.46 -9.05
N MET A 148 6.01 17.90 -9.34
CA MET A 148 7.08 18.61 -10.04
C MET A 148 6.90 18.65 -11.55
N LEU A 149 5.80 18.05 -12.07
CA LEU A 149 5.54 17.93 -13.52
C LEU A 149 6.71 17.30 -14.27
N ILE A 150 7.44 16.39 -13.64
CA ILE A 150 8.53 15.67 -14.29
C ILE A 150 7.93 14.73 -15.34
N PRO A 151 8.38 14.81 -16.61
CA PRO A 151 7.85 13.96 -17.66
C PRO A 151 8.04 12.48 -17.32
N PRO A 152 7.14 11.60 -17.80
CA PRO A 152 7.27 10.16 -17.65
C PRO A 152 8.61 9.65 -18.22
N GLU A 153 9.01 8.46 -17.83
CA GLU A 153 10.24 7.83 -18.36
C GLU A 153 10.18 7.75 -19.89
N GLU A 154 11.34 7.88 -20.55
CA GLU A 154 11.47 7.92 -22.02
C GLU A 154 10.76 6.75 -22.71
N GLU A 155 10.74 5.56 -22.08
CA GLU A 155 10.03 4.39 -22.59
C GLU A 155 8.51 4.63 -22.69
N THR A 156 7.92 5.30 -21.71
CA THR A 156 6.48 5.66 -21.73
C THR A 156 6.18 6.71 -22.81
N ILE A 157 7.11 7.65 -23.01
CA ILE A 157 6.99 8.69 -24.04
C ILE A 157 7.07 8.06 -25.44
N GLU A 158 7.96 7.08 -25.64
CA GLU A 158 8.06 6.35 -26.90
C GLU A 158 6.80 5.51 -27.20
N ASP A 159 6.22 4.86 -26.21
CA ASP A 159 4.98 4.09 -26.37
C ASP A 159 3.79 4.99 -26.70
N ILE A 160 3.71 6.18 -26.06
CA ILE A 160 2.72 7.21 -26.40
C ILE A 160 2.93 7.70 -27.84
N LYS A 161 4.16 8.00 -28.23
CA LYS A 161 4.50 8.42 -29.61
C LYS A 161 4.08 7.36 -30.62
N LYS A 162 4.45 6.09 -30.41
CA LYS A 162 4.09 4.98 -31.32
C LYS A 162 2.58 4.82 -31.47
N THR A 163 1.81 5.10 -30.41
CA THR A 163 0.36 4.98 -30.43
C THR A 163 -0.31 6.18 -31.08
N VAL A 164 0.24 7.38 -30.93
CA VAL A 164 -0.37 8.64 -31.36
C VAL A 164 0.07 9.04 -32.79
N GLU A 165 1.31 8.74 -33.20
CA GLU A 165 1.81 9.05 -34.55
C GLU A 165 0.92 8.53 -35.69
N PRO A 166 0.43 7.28 -35.68
CA PRO A 166 -0.46 6.80 -36.76
C PRO A 166 -1.80 7.56 -36.79
N ILE A 167 -2.29 8.03 -35.64
CA ILE A 167 -3.53 8.76 -35.51
C ILE A 167 -3.36 10.20 -36.06
N ILE A 168 -2.24 10.86 -35.76
CA ILE A 168 -1.89 12.19 -36.25
C ILE A 168 -1.74 12.17 -37.77
N GLY A 169 -1.12 11.10 -38.31
CA GLY A 169 -0.97 10.91 -39.76
C GLY A 169 -2.31 10.83 -40.50
N ILE A 170 -3.34 10.29 -39.85
CA ILE A 170 -4.70 10.20 -40.45
C ILE A 170 -5.43 11.55 -40.42
N TYR A 171 -5.25 12.36 -39.38
CA TYR A 171 -5.98 13.63 -39.20
C TYR A 171 -5.24 14.89 -39.66
N GLY A 172 -4.03 14.78 -40.20
CA GLY A 172 -3.31 15.87 -40.88
C GLY A 172 -2.81 17.01 -39.99
N HIS A 173 -2.78 16.86 -38.67
CA HIS A 173 -2.20 17.83 -37.75
C HIS A 173 -0.67 17.65 -37.61
N LYS A 174 0.09 18.46 -38.33
CA LYS A 174 1.55 18.37 -38.42
C LYS A 174 2.34 18.95 -37.24
N ASN A 175 1.71 19.60 -36.26
CA ASN A 175 2.43 20.30 -35.20
C ASN A 175 1.77 20.05 -33.83
N LEU A 176 2.04 18.90 -33.22
CA LEU A 176 1.91 18.72 -31.78
C LEU A 176 3.34 18.78 -31.20
N TYR A 177 3.74 19.94 -30.70
CA TYR A 177 4.93 20.09 -29.90
C TYR A 177 4.63 19.55 -28.51
N TYR A 178 5.38 18.55 -28.10
CA TYR A 178 5.44 18.12 -26.71
C TYR A 178 6.60 18.87 -26.08
N ASP A 179 6.31 20.00 -25.42
CA ASP A 179 7.19 20.66 -24.46
C ASP A 179 6.94 20.09 -23.07
#